data_55b1f5214d04732fe0883a68b6ad3767
#
_entry.id   55b1f5214d04732fe0883a68b6ad3767
#
_cell.length_a   1.000
_cell.length_b   1.000
_cell.length_c   1.000
_cell.angle_alpha   90.00
_cell.angle_beta   90.00
_cell.angle_gamma   90.00
#
_symmetry.space_group_name_H-M   'P 1'
#
loop_
_entity.id
_entity.type
_entity.pdbx_description
1 polymer ?
#
loop_
_entity_poly.entity_id
_entity_poly.type
_entity_poly.pdbx_seq_one_letter_code
_entity_poly.pdbx_strand_id
1 'polypeptide(L)'
;IELANNIVKQGTFINCQNPKPKFSIFTSTYNTGERIKRTYESIVNQTFNDWEWVIIDDSPDDDTWNILMEIKDNDYRVKPHRIYPLSGGNIGLAKNRVAMLCDGDWLVELDHDDVLTSQCLEISNDAILQYPYAGFLYSDVCEMYEDGKMKTYDHDFSGNWYGRHDNFFDFSYAGHSWVNVDGKDLIAHWYPDINPLTIRFNISMPDHVRMWKRTKYLEIGGHNKNTPVADDLELIIRTFLNTKIIHVKKVLYIQYNNKNTTVDNNAIDINRRARLIRDYYDKQIHEKIIEMGKNDWNWVEDENCSQKFQNHILIRKFHSEEEILNYIYK
;
A
#
# COMPACT_ATOMS: atom_id res chain seq x y z
N ILE A 1 16.77 40.86 -35.38
CA ILE A 1 17.86 40.92 -34.37
C ILE A 1 17.39 41.72 -33.13
N GLU A 2 16.65 42.83 -33.28
CA GLU A 2 16.14 43.61 -32.15
C GLU A 2 15.09 42.84 -31.28
N LEU A 3 14.26 41.99 -31.90
CA LEU A 3 13.28 41.19 -31.19
C LEU A 3 13.94 40.11 -30.28
N ALA A 4 15.03 39.52 -30.77
CA ALA A 4 15.79 38.52 -30.00
C ALA A 4 16.54 39.14 -28.80
N ASN A 5 17.02 40.37 -28.94
CA ASN A 5 17.70 41.09 -27.88
C ASN A 5 16.77 41.60 -26.76
N ASN A 6 15.49 41.82 -27.05
CA ASN A 6 14.51 42.22 -26.04
C ASN A 6 14.03 41.03 -25.16
N ILE A 7 14.05 39.80 -25.69
CA ILE A 7 13.72 38.59 -24.91
C ILE A 7 14.80 38.29 -23.88
N VAL A 8 16.07 38.57 -24.22
CA VAL A 8 17.19 38.34 -23.27
C VAL A 8 17.25 39.39 -22.15
N LYS A 9 16.68 40.59 -22.34
CA LYS A 9 16.70 41.67 -21.34
C LYS A 9 15.59 41.58 -20.29
N GLN A 10 14.56 40.73 -20.44
CA GLN A 10 13.46 40.59 -19.48
C GLN A 10 13.62 39.44 -18.48
N GLY A 11 14.80 38.79 -18.43
CA GLY A 11 15.23 37.96 -17.28
C GLY A 11 14.20 37.03 -16.64
N THR A 12 13.11 36.71 -17.32
CA THR A 12 12.20 35.64 -16.91
C THR A 12 12.78 34.32 -17.40
N PHE A 13 13.74 33.79 -16.66
CA PHE A 13 13.93 32.35 -16.64
C PHE A 13 12.60 31.78 -16.15
N ILE A 14 11.72 31.42 -17.06
CA ILE A 14 10.69 30.44 -16.78
C ILE A 14 11.50 29.19 -16.47
N ASN A 15 11.64 28.92 -15.18
CA ASN A 15 12.17 27.67 -14.69
C ASN A 15 11.12 26.63 -15.06
N CYS A 16 11.21 26.08 -16.27
CA CYS A 16 10.40 24.97 -16.75
C CYS A 16 10.90 23.70 -16.00
N GLN A 17 10.84 23.73 -14.69
CA GLN A 17 10.71 22.48 -13.93
C GLN A 17 9.32 21.98 -14.33
N ASN A 18 9.23 20.81 -14.94
CA ASN A 18 7.96 20.13 -15.11
C ASN A 18 7.29 20.13 -13.74
N PRO A 19 6.04 20.57 -13.64
CA PRO A 19 5.35 20.57 -12.36
C PRO A 19 5.44 19.17 -11.79
N LYS A 20 5.85 19.08 -10.54
CA LYS A 20 5.98 17.83 -9.80
C LYS A 20 4.59 17.17 -9.77
N PRO A 21 4.46 15.89 -10.14
CA PRO A 21 3.15 15.24 -10.15
C PRO A 21 2.60 15.08 -8.73
N LYS A 22 1.28 15.04 -8.62
CA LYS A 22 0.61 14.75 -7.35
C LYS A 22 0.94 13.36 -6.85
N PHE A 23 0.85 12.36 -7.74
CA PHE A 23 1.11 10.97 -7.42
C PHE A 23 2.26 10.40 -8.24
N SER A 24 3.17 9.70 -7.59
CA SER A 24 4.06 8.75 -8.23
C SER A 24 3.58 7.35 -7.92
N ILE A 25 3.07 6.66 -8.92
CA ILE A 25 2.79 5.23 -8.83
C ILE A 25 4.13 4.52 -9.00
N PHE A 26 4.50 3.63 -8.09
CA PHE A 26 5.76 2.92 -8.17
C PHE A 26 5.54 1.41 -8.19
N THR A 27 6.27 0.73 -9.08
CA THR A 27 6.15 -0.70 -9.33
C THR A 27 7.53 -1.33 -9.47
N SER A 28 7.78 -2.43 -8.77
CA SER A 28 8.89 -3.34 -9.07
C SER A 28 8.38 -4.54 -9.83
N THR A 29 8.99 -4.88 -10.98
CA THR A 29 8.57 -6.01 -11.80
C THR A 29 9.64 -7.10 -11.83
N TYR A 30 9.19 -8.36 -11.95
CA TYR A 30 10.03 -9.53 -12.15
C TYR A 30 9.30 -10.57 -12.99
N ASN A 31 9.78 -10.84 -14.20
CA ASN A 31 9.19 -11.81 -15.13
C ASN A 31 7.68 -11.65 -15.36
N THR A 32 7.22 -10.40 -15.48
CA THR A 32 5.79 -10.07 -15.58
C THR A 32 5.23 -10.34 -16.97
N GLY A 33 5.99 -10.03 -18.01
CA GLY A 33 5.56 -10.16 -19.41
C GLY A 33 4.29 -9.36 -19.70
N GLU A 34 3.38 -9.92 -20.50
CA GLU A 34 2.16 -9.26 -20.96
C GLU A 34 1.21 -8.77 -19.85
N ARG A 35 1.30 -9.32 -18.64
CA ARG A 35 0.44 -8.91 -17.51
C ARG A 35 0.62 -7.44 -17.13
N ILE A 36 1.80 -6.88 -17.36
CA ILE A 36 2.09 -5.46 -17.09
C ILE A 36 1.19 -4.51 -17.90
N LYS A 37 0.64 -4.95 -19.03
CA LYS A 37 -0.28 -4.14 -19.85
C LYS A 37 -1.60 -3.88 -19.12
N ARG A 38 -2.13 -4.90 -18.38
CA ARG A 38 -3.32 -4.73 -17.55
C ARG A 38 -3.10 -3.69 -16.45
N THR A 39 -1.95 -3.72 -15.81
CA THR A 39 -1.55 -2.74 -14.81
C THR A 39 -1.50 -1.33 -15.41
N TYR A 40 -0.83 -1.18 -16.56
CA TYR A 40 -0.78 0.09 -17.29
C TYR A 40 -2.18 0.60 -17.67
N GLU A 41 -3.04 -0.25 -18.22
CA GLU A 41 -4.41 0.12 -18.59
C GLU A 41 -5.19 0.67 -17.40
N SER A 42 -4.99 0.13 -16.20
CA SER A 42 -5.64 0.62 -14.99
C SER A 42 -5.15 2.02 -14.58
N ILE A 43 -3.90 2.36 -14.90
CA ILE A 43 -3.30 3.65 -14.60
C ILE A 43 -3.77 4.72 -15.60
N VAL A 44 -3.78 4.44 -16.89
CA VAL A 44 -4.21 5.43 -17.90
C VAL A 44 -5.70 5.73 -17.83
N ASN A 45 -6.50 4.80 -17.30
CA ASN A 45 -7.94 4.96 -17.11
C ASN A 45 -8.32 5.65 -15.77
N GLN A 46 -7.34 6.16 -15.01
CA GLN A 46 -7.63 6.94 -13.81
C GLN A 46 -8.37 8.24 -14.15
N THR A 47 -9.40 8.57 -13.39
CA THR A 47 -10.14 9.85 -13.51
C THR A 47 -9.29 11.04 -13.10
N PHE A 48 -8.27 10.85 -12.28
CA PHE A 48 -7.29 11.87 -11.88
C PHE A 48 -5.99 11.71 -12.67
N ASN A 49 -5.56 12.76 -13.39
CA ASN A 49 -4.51 12.66 -14.42
C ASN A 49 -3.12 13.18 -14.00
N ASP A 50 -2.97 13.76 -12.83
CA ASP A 50 -1.68 14.31 -12.34
C ASP A 50 -0.86 13.23 -11.65
N TRP A 51 -0.29 12.33 -12.46
CA TRP A 51 0.50 11.20 -12.01
C TRP A 51 1.69 10.91 -12.94
N GLU A 52 2.67 10.22 -12.39
CA GLU A 52 3.72 9.50 -13.12
C GLU A 52 3.72 8.03 -12.70
N TRP A 53 4.18 7.14 -13.57
CA TRP A 53 4.41 5.74 -13.26
C TRP A 53 5.88 5.41 -13.36
N VAL A 54 6.53 5.17 -12.23
CA VAL A 54 7.95 4.81 -12.13
C VAL A 54 8.08 3.31 -11.91
N ILE A 55 8.83 2.63 -12.76
CA ILE A 55 8.94 1.17 -12.75
C ILE A 55 10.40 0.76 -12.73
N ILE A 56 10.75 -0.18 -11.87
CA ILE A 56 12.03 -0.92 -11.98
C ILE A 56 11.73 -2.31 -12.50
N ASP A 57 12.37 -2.66 -13.61
CA ASP A 57 12.40 -4.03 -14.12
C ASP A 57 13.63 -4.76 -13.55
N ASP A 58 13.36 -5.71 -12.66
CA ASP A 58 14.34 -6.55 -11.98
C ASP A 58 14.49 -7.94 -12.65
N SER A 59 13.88 -8.10 -13.85
CA SER A 59 13.91 -9.34 -14.62
C SER A 59 15.29 -9.61 -15.19
N PRO A 60 15.70 -10.90 -15.30
CA PRO A 60 16.99 -11.27 -15.89
C PRO A 60 17.02 -11.17 -17.42
N ASP A 61 15.86 -11.18 -18.08
CA ASP A 61 15.67 -11.10 -19.54
C ASP A 61 15.06 -9.77 -19.97
N ASP A 62 14.76 -9.66 -21.27
CA ASP A 62 14.24 -8.42 -21.85
C ASP A 62 12.74 -8.47 -22.17
N ASP A 63 12.03 -9.54 -21.83
CA ASP A 63 10.62 -9.69 -22.22
C ASP A 63 9.73 -8.59 -21.61
N THR A 64 9.80 -8.39 -20.30
CA THR A 64 9.06 -7.31 -19.63
C THR A 64 9.60 -5.93 -20.04
N TRP A 65 10.92 -5.81 -20.15
CA TRP A 65 11.58 -4.55 -20.51
C TRP A 65 11.13 -4.00 -21.87
N ASN A 66 11.06 -4.86 -22.89
CA ASN A 66 10.64 -4.46 -24.24
C ASN A 66 9.21 -3.91 -24.24
N ILE A 67 8.30 -4.53 -23.47
CA ILE A 67 6.92 -4.04 -23.31
C ILE A 67 6.91 -2.68 -22.61
N LEU A 68 7.69 -2.50 -21.56
CA LEU A 68 7.79 -1.24 -20.83
C LEU A 68 8.34 -0.11 -21.71
N MET A 69 9.30 -0.40 -22.59
CA MET A 69 9.82 0.59 -23.55
C MET A 69 8.80 0.97 -24.61
N GLU A 70 8.00 0.02 -25.10
CA GLU A 70 6.89 0.31 -26.02
C GLU A 70 5.84 1.21 -25.33
N ILE A 71 5.48 0.94 -24.08
CA ILE A 71 4.55 1.79 -23.31
C ILE A 71 5.12 3.20 -23.12
N LYS A 72 6.37 3.32 -22.72
CA LYS A 72 7.07 4.62 -22.53
C LYS A 72 7.08 5.46 -23.81
N ASP A 73 7.29 4.83 -24.96
CA ASP A 73 7.33 5.56 -26.24
C ASP A 73 5.97 6.19 -26.60
N ASN A 74 4.88 5.68 -26.02
CA ASN A 74 3.51 6.16 -26.22
C ASN A 74 3.01 7.03 -25.05
N ASP A 75 3.60 6.97 -23.86
CA ASP A 75 3.20 7.79 -22.69
C ASP A 75 4.42 8.29 -21.92
N TYR A 76 4.71 9.58 -22.02
CA TYR A 76 5.85 10.24 -21.35
C TYR A 76 5.79 10.21 -19.83
N ARG A 77 4.62 9.94 -19.22
CA ARG A 77 4.47 9.80 -17.76
C ARG A 77 5.02 8.49 -17.24
N VAL A 78 5.29 7.53 -18.12
CA VAL A 78 5.84 6.21 -17.80
C VAL A 78 7.36 6.26 -17.81
N LYS A 79 7.96 5.91 -16.68
CA LYS A 79 9.41 6.02 -16.43
C LYS A 79 10.00 4.66 -16.05
N PRO A 80 10.31 3.78 -17.02
CA PRO A 80 10.95 2.50 -16.74
C PRO A 80 12.44 2.66 -16.46
N HIS A 81 12.94 1.86 -15.53
CA HIS A 81 14.34 1.81 -15.13
C HIS A 81 14.82 0.37 -14.97
N ARG A 82 16.12 0.16 -15.19
CA ARG A 82 16.85 -1.03 -14.75
C ARG A 82 18.04 -0.60 -13.91
N ILE A 83 18.21 -1.19 -12.74
CA ILE A 83 19.31 -0.85 -11.82
C ILE A 83 20.13 -2.11 -11.55
N TYR A 84 21.42 -2.04 -11.88
CA TYR A 84 22.34 -3.16 -11.65
C TYR A 84 23.20 -2.90 -10.39
N PRO A 85 23.55 -3.95 -9.63
CA PRO A 85 23.08 -5.33 -9.80
C PRO A 85 21.57 -5.44 -9.50
N LEU A 86 20.90 -6.42 -10.11
CA LEU A 86 19.51 -6.75 -9.81
C LEU A 86 19.35 -7.04 -8.32
N SER A 87 18.10 -7.00 -7.80
CA SER A 87 17.84 -7.20 -6.36
C SER A 87 18.12 -8.63 -5.88
N GLY A 88 18.16 -9.58 -6.84
CA GLY A 88 18.33 -10.99 -6.51
C GLY A 88 17.15 -11.59 -5.76
N GLY A 89 15.94 -11.09 -5.99
CA GLY A 89 14.71 -11.52 -5.31
C GLY A 89 14.45 -10.81 -3.98
N ASN A 90 15.22 -9.77 -3.65
CA ASN A 90 14.97 -8.96 -2.46
C ASN A 90 13.91 -7.89 -2.80
N ILE A 91 12.65 -8.17 -2.40
CA ILE A 91 11.49 -7.31 -2.69
C ILE A 91 11.64 -5.94 -2.04
N GLY A 92 12.02 -5.87 -0.77
CA GLY A 92 12.22 -4.60 -0.07
C GLY A 92 13.31 -3.73 -0.71
N LEU A 93 14.38 -4.34 -1.25
CA LEU A 93 15.40 -3.61 -2.00
C LEU A 93 14.84 -3.07 -3.32
N ALA A 94 14.12 -3.87 -4.09
CA ALA A 94 13.53 -3.45 -5.36
C ALA A 94 12.51 -2.33 -5.16
N LYS A 95 11.58 -2.48 -4.21
CA LYS A 95 10.58 -1.46 -3.86
C LYS A 95 11.23 -0.16 -3.32
N ASN A 96 12.28 -0.27 -2.49
CA ASN A 96 13.00 0.91 -2.05
C ASN A 96 13.66 1.66 -3.21
N ARG A 97 14.32 0.95 -4.12
CA ARG A 97 15.01 1.56 -5.28
C ARG A 97 14.04 2.34 -6.15
N VAL A 98 12.88 1.75 -6.50
CA VAL A 98 11.90 2.41 -7.35
C VAL A 98 11.29 3.63 -6.65
N ALA A 99 10.93 3.53 -5.38
CA ALA A 99 10.38 4.64 -4.62
C ALA A 99 11.32 5.85 -4.51
N MET A 100 12.65 5.61 -4.49
CA MET A 100 13.66 6.70 -4.48
C MET A 100 13.73 7.48 -5.80
N LEU A 101 13.24 6.93 -6.91
CA LEU A 101 13.19 7.58 -8.22
C LEU A 101 11.94 8.43 -8.43
N CYS A 102 10.98 8.35 -7.52
CA CYS A 102 9.71 9.04 -7.59
C CYS A 102 9.82 10.51 -7.20
N ASP A 103 9.12 11.40 -7.94
CA ASP A 103 9.11 12.84 -7.69
C ASP A 103 7.81 13.35 -7.08
N GLY A 104 6.71 12.61 -7.17
CA GLY A 104 5.37 12.99 -6.72
C GLY A 104 5.27 13.31 -5.23
N ASP A 105 4.21 14.02 -4.86
CA ASP A 105 3.92 14.36 -3.47
C ASP A 105 3.53 13.14 -2.65
N TRP A 106 2.84 12.19 -3.29
CA TRP A 106 2.40 10.92 -2.73
C TRP A 106 2.90 9.76 -3.56
N LEU A 107 3.39 8.74 -2.90
CA LEU A 107 3.86 7.48 -3.47
C LEU A 107 2.73 6.46 -3.39
N VAL A 108 2.36 5.86 -4.51
CA VAL A 108 1.32 4.84 -4.62
C VAL A 108 1.98 3.51 -4.95
N GLU A 109 1.92 2.56 -4.05
CA GLU A 109 2.43 1.21 -4.29
C GLU A 109 1.44 0.43 -5.15
N LEU A 110 1.93 -0.09 -6.28
CA LEU A 110 1.15 -0.92 -7.20
C LEU A 110 2.01 -2.10 -7.66
N ASP A 111 1.56 -3.29 -7.40
CA ASP A 111 2.24 -4.51 -7.85
C ASP A 111 2.05 -4.70 -9.36
N HIS A 112 2.99 -5.39 -9.98
CA HIS A 112 3.18 -5.44 -11.44
C HIS A 112 2.11 -6.23 -12.21
N ASP A 113 1.24 -6.93 -11.53
CA ASP A 113 0.18 -7.77 -12.10
C ASP A 113 -1.21 -7.45 -11.54
N ASP A 114 -1.32 -6.39 -10.74
CA ASP A 114 -2.55 -5.89 -10.12
C ASP A 114 -3.07 -4.63 -10.81
N VAL A 115 -4.25 -4.15 -10.40
CA VAL A 115 -4.89 -2.98 -10.99
C VAL A 115 -5.48 -2.03 -9.93
N LEU A 116 -5.42 -0.74 -10.22
CA LEU A 116 -6.18 0.30 -9.52
C LEU A 116 -7.60 0.39 -10.08
N THR A 117 -8.61 0.63 -9.23
CA THR A 117 -9.95 0.99 -9.72
C THR A 117 -9.93 2.37 -10.37
N SER A 118 -10.85 2.67 -11.29
CA SER A 118 -10.79 3.87 -12.13
C SER A 118 -10.74 5.19 -11.35
N GLN A 119 -11.34 5.25 -10.16
CA GLN A 119 -11.39 6.43 -9.30
C GLN A 119 -10.37 6.40 -8.14
N CYS A 120 -9.43 5.47 -8.16
CA CYS A 120 -8.49 5.29 -7.04
C CYS A 120 -7.75 6.58 -6.67
N LEU A 121 -7.13 7.24 -7.64
CA LEU A 121 -6.33 8.44 -7.40
C LEU A 121 -7.20 9.66 -7.03
N GLU A 122 -8.39 9.80 -7.63
CA GLU A 122 -9.33 10.88 -7.33
C GLU A 122 -9.84 10.79 -5.89
N ILE A 123 -10.36 9.62 -5.50
CA ILE A 123 -10.86 9.38 -4.14
C ILE A 123 -9.74 9.54 -3.10
N SER A 124 -8.54 9.07 -3.42
CA SER A 124 -7.38 9.25 -2.55
C SER A 124 -6.97 10.71 -2.42
N ASN A 125 -7.01 11.49 -3.51
CA ASN A 125 -6.74 12.92 -3.46
C ASN A 125 -7.74 13.66 -2.57
N ASP A 126 -9.03 13.36 -2.69
CA ASP A 126 -10.07 13.95 -1.85
C ASP A 126 -9.85 13.64 -0.37
N ALA A 127 -9.54 12.40 -0.04
CA ALA A 127 -9.21 11.99 1.33
C ALA A 127 -7.96 12.72 1.86
N ILE A 128 -6.92 12.87 1.05
CA ILE A 128 -5.70 13.60 1.40
C ILE A 128 -5.98 15.08 1.65
N LEU A 129 -6.85 15.70 0.85
CA LEU A 129 -7.24 17.10 1.04
C LEU A 129 -8.06 17.28 2.31
N GLN A 130 -8.91 16.32 2.65
CA GLN A 130 -9.70 16.33 3.88
C GLN A 130 -8.83 16.14 5.14
N TYR A 131 -7.76 15.30 5.04
CA TYR A 131 -6.88 14.98 6.16
C TYR A 131 -5.40 15.31 5.87
N PRO A 132 -5.03 16.60 5.70
CA PRO A 132 -3.72 17.04 5.22
C PRO A 132 -2.55 16.72 6.17
N TYR A 133 -2.86 16.39 7.42
CA TYR A 133 -1.89 16.00 8.44
C TYR A 133 -1.50 14.51 8.38
N ALA A 134 -2.22 13.71 7.60
CA ALA A 134 -1.90 12.29 7.44
C ALA A 134 -0.69 12.09 6.52
N GLY A 135 0.08 11.06 6.80
CA GLY A 135 1.23 10.68 5.99
C GLY A 135 1.11 9.29 5.35
N PHE A 136 0.01 8.60 5.59
CA PHE A 136 -0.28 7.30 4.99
C PHE A 136 -1.78 7.15 4.72
N LEU A 137 -2.09 6.49 3.60
CA LEU A 137 -3.46 6.14 3.21
C LEU A 137 -3.48 4.70 2.72
N TYR A 138 -4.53 3.96 3.07
CA TYR A 138 -4.83 2.63 2.51
C TYR A 138 -6.32 2.46 2.26
N SER A 139 -6.69 1.43 1.51
CA SER A 139 -8.09 1.15 1.15
C SER A 139 -8.49 -0.31 1.39
N ASP A 140 -9.77 -0.61 1.18
CA ASP A 140 -10.26 -1.97 1.02
C ASP A 140 -9.87 -2.53 -0.35
N VAL A 141 -9.94 -3.87 -0.52
CA VAL A 141 -9.45 -4.59 -1.69
C VAL A 141 -10.49 -5.59 -2.21
N CYS A 142 -10.41 -5.90 -3.51
CA CYS A 142 -10.98 -7.12 -4.08
C CYS A 142 -9.86 -8.06 -4.50
N GLU A 143 -10.09 -9.36 -4.39
CA GLU A 143 -9.15 -10.37 -4.88
C GLU A 143 -9.80 -11.21 -5.99
N MET A 144 -9.05 -11.41 -7.07
CA MET A 144 -9.49 -12.17 -8.23
C MET A 144 -8.43 -13.20 -8.65
N TYR A 145 -8.88 -14.26 -9.28
CA TYR A 145 -7.99 -15.17 -10.01
C TYR A 145 -7.83 -14.71 -11.46
N GLU A 146 -6.77 -15.18 -12.12
CA GLU A 146 -6.52 -14.87 -13.54
C GLU A 146 -7.64 -15.34 -14.49
N ASP A 147 -8.46 -16.31 -14.08
CA ASP A 147 -9.62 -16.77 -14.84
C ASP A 147 -10.87 -15.86 -14.67
N GLY A 148 -10.71 -14.74 -13.94
CA GLY A 148 -11.78 -13.77 -13.66
C GLY A 148 -12.73 -14.14 -12.52
N LYS A 149 -12.51 -15.28 -11.86
CA LYS A 149 -13.28 -15.62 -10.66
C LYS A 149 -12.79 -14.82 -9.48
N MET A 150 -13.73 -14.40 -8.62
CA MET A 150 -13.39 -13.77 -7.36
C MET A 150 -12.86 -14.79 -6.37
N LYS A 151 -11.84 -14.39 -5.63
CA LYS A 151 -11.37 -15.17 -4.50
C LYS A 151 -12.33 -14.95 -3.35
N THR A 152 -12.91 -16.05 -2.87
CA THR A 152 -13.75 -16.09 -1.68
C THR A 152 -13.03 -16.89 -0.62
N TYR A 153 -13.18 -16.48 0.61
CA TYR A 153 -12.71 -17.26 1.74
C TYR A 153 -13.89 -18.07 2.26
N ASP A 154 -13.79 -19.41 2.23
CA ASP A 154 -14.84 -20.37 2.61
C ASP A 154 -15.22 -20.33 4.10
N HIS A 155 -14.79 -19.29 4.80
CA HIS A 155 -15.02 -19.14 6.22
C HIS A 155 -16.11 -18.11 6.46
N ASP A 156 -17.05 -18.50 7.28
CA ASP A 156 -18.06 -17.60 7.84
C ASP A 156 -17.33 -16.43 8.53
N PHE A 157 -17.23 -15.29 7.81
CA PHE A 157 -16.70 -14.04 8.31
C PHE A 157 -17.54 -13.46 9.48
N SER A 158 -18.45 -14.22 10.04
CA SER A 158 -19.18 -13.89 11.27
C SER A 158 -18.26 -13.68 12.49
N GLY A 159 -16.97 -13.58 12.29
CA GLY A 159 -15.99 -13.20 13.30
C GLY A 159 -15.22 -14.36 13.94
N ASN A 160 -15.17 -15.52 13.31
CA ASN A 160 -14.50 -16.71 13.81
C ASN A 160 -13.15 -17.04 13.12
N TRP A 161 -12.65 -16.15 12.27
CA TRP A 161 -11.36 -16.36 11.61
C TRP A 161 -10.19 -15.99 12.53
N TYR A 162 -9.95 -16.87 13.45
CA TYR A 162 -8.78 -16.82 14.33
C TYR A 162 -7.91 -18.02 13.98
N GLY A 163 -6.91 -17.76 13.15
CA GLY A 163 -5.84 -18.72 12.95
C GLY A 163 -5.26 -19.10 14.30
N ARG A 164 -5.56 -20.30 14.77
CA ARG A 164 -4.93 -20.88 15.95
C ARG A 164 -3.50 -21.22 15.60
N HIS A 165 -2.60 -20.28 15.67
CA HIS A 165 -1.18 -20.55 15.84
C HIS A 165 -0.67 -19.71 16.99
N ASP A 166 -0.45 -20.36 18.14
CA ASP A 166 0.34 -19.89 19.27
C ASP A 166 -0.13 -18.56 19.89
N ASN A 167 -1.43 -18.38 20.14
CA ASN A 167 -2.03 -17.19 20.74
C ASN A 167 -1.99 -15.89 19.90
N PHE A 168 -1.66 -15.96 18.61
CA PHE A 168 -1.75 -14.84 17.70
C PHE A 168 -3.07 -14.89 16.92
N PHE A 169 -3.72 -13.74 16.81
CA PHE A 169 -4.90 -13.56 16.00
C PHE A 169 -4.48 -13.03 14.64
N ASP A 170 -4.66 -13.82 13.60
CA ASP A 170 -4.48 -13.34 12.23
C ASP A 170 -5.81 -12.72 11.76
N PHE A 171 -5.84 -11.39 11.67
CA PHE A 171 -7.00 -10.64 11.19
C PHE A 171 -6.72 -10.12 9.79
N SER A 172 -6.79 -10.97 8.78
CA SER A 172 -6.60 -10.49 7.43
C SER A 172 -7.69 -9.49 7.06
N TYR A 173 -8.95 -9.80 7.37
CA TYR A 173 -10.09 -8.94 7.00
C TYR A 173 -11.10 -8.81 8.14
N ALA A 174 -11.76 -7.63 8.23
CA ALA A 174 -12.84 -7.38 9.17
C ALA A 174 -14.19 -7.89 8.67
N GLY A 175 -14.31 -8.19 7.38
CA GLY A 175 -15.51 -8.69 6.74
C GLY A 175 -15.46 -8.58 5.22
N HIS A 176 -16.59 -8.90 4.58
CA HIS A 176 -16.74 -8.77 3.13
C HIS A 176 -18.15 -8.32 2.75
N SER A 177 -18.31 -7.75 1.56
CA SER A 177 -19.62 -7.47 0.95
C SER A 177 -19.51 -7.41 -0.56
N TRP A 178 -20.68 -7.57 -1.21
CA TRP A 178 -20.79 -7.23 -2.62
C TRP A 178 -20.76 -5.72 -2.81
N VAL A 179 -19.98 -5.26 -3.76
CA VAL A 179 -19.84 -3.86 -4.15
C VAL A 179 -19.82 -3.76 -5.67
N ASN A 180 -20.33 -2.66 -6.21
CA ASN A 180 -20.16 -2.36 -7.63
C ASN A 180 -18.91 -1.48 -7.80
N VAL A 181 -17.96 -1.97 -8.56
CA VAL A 181 -16.70 -1.28 -8.88
C VAL A 181 -16.55 -1.26 -10.39
N ASP A 182 -16.47 -0.07 -10.97
CA ASP A 182 -16.31 0.15 -12.41
C ASP A 182 -17.36 -0.63 -13.25
N GLY A 183 -18.61 -0.68 -12.75
CA GLY A 183 -19.72 -1.37 -13.40
C GLY A 183 -19.74 -2.90 -13.24
N LYS A 184 -18.83 -3.46 -12.43
CA LYS A 184 -18.76 -4.89 -12.12
C LYS A 184 -19.13 -5.14 -10.66
N ASP A 185 -19.90 -6.17 -10.39
CA ASP A 185 -20.19 -6.60 -9.02
C ASP A 185 -19.04 -7.49 -8.53
N LEU A 186 -18.35 -7.04 -7.50
CA LEU A 186 -17.18 -7.68 -6.91
C LEU A 186 -17.39 -7.92 -5.42
N ILE A 187 -16.65 -8.85 -4.85
CA ILE A 187 -16.59 -9.06 -3.40
C ILE A 187 -15.46 -8.20 -2.83
N ALA A 188 -15.84 -7.17 -2.09
CA ALA A 188 -14.89 -6.38 -1.32
C ALA A 188 -14.50 -7.11 -0.04
N HIS A 189 -13.22 -7.12 0.26
CA HIS A 189 -12.67 -7.49 1.55
C HIS A 189 -12.34 -6.22 2.33
N TRP A 190 -12.94 -6.05 3.50
CA TRP A 190 -12.73 -4.87 4.34
C TRP A 190 -11.58 -5.10 5.30
N TYR A 191 -10.62 -4.19 5.29
CA TYR A 191 -9.59 -4.19 6.31
C TYR A 191 -10.11 -3.62 7.63
N PRO A 192 -9.60 -4.11 8.77
CA PRO A 192 -9.76 -3.40 10.03
C PRO A 192 -8.92 -2.11 10.01
N ASP A 193 -9.29 -1.17 10.88
CA ASP A 193 -8.49 0.04 11.05
C ASP A 193 -7.14 -0.29 11.68
N ILE A 194 -6.06 0.35 11.19
CA ILE A 194 -4.75 0.27 11.81
C ILE A 194 -4.77 1.08 13.10
N ASN A 195 -4.71 0.41 14.20
CA ASN A 195 -4.71 0.97 15.54
C ASN A 195 -3.76 0.16 16.45
N PRO A 196 -3.55 0.57 17.71
CA PRO A 196 -2.65 -0.12 18.63
C PRO A 196 -2.89 -1.63 18.78
N LEU A 197 -4.13 -2.09 18.62
CA LEU A 197 -4.46 -3.51 18.72
C LEU A 197 -4.14 -4.25 17.43
N THR A 198 -4.62 -3.74 16.29
CA THR A 198 -4.48 -4.42 15.01
C THR A 198 -3.04 -4.48 14.55
N ILE A 199 -2.25 -3.42 14.76
CA ILE A 199 -0.84 -3.39 14.37
C ILE A 199 0.00 -4.48 15.06
N ARG A 200 -0.41 -4.93 16.23
CA ARG A 200 0.31 -5.99 16.96
C ARG A 200 -0.08 -7.39 16.49
N PHE A 201 -1.31 -7.57 16.04
CA PHE A 201 -1.86 -8.90 15.80
C PHE A 201 -2.08 -9.23 14.35
N ASN A 202 -2.09 -8.22 13.46
CA ASN A 202 -2.30 -8.45 12.06
C ASN A 202 -0.98 -8.47 11.29
N ILE A 203 -0.71 -9.58 10.59
CA ILE A 203 0.51 -9.79 9.82
C ILE A 203 0.40 -9.22 8.41
N SER A 204 -0.79 -9.21 7.85
CA SER A 204 -1.05 -8.94 6.44
C SER A 204 -1.87 -7.68 6.19
N MET A 205 -1.76 -6.67 7.04
CA MET A 205 -2.55 -5.45 6.89
C MET A 205 -1.73 -4.21 6.63
N PRO A 206 -2.24 -3.34 5.75
CA PRO A 206 -3.13 -3.58 4.62
C PRO A 206 -2.31 -4.16 3.45
N ASP A 207 -2.91 -5.05 2.63
CA ASP A 207 -2.19 -5.52 1.45
C ASP A 207 -2.03 -4.38 0.44
N HIS A 208 -3.10 -3.83 -0.09
CA HIS A 208 -3.13 -2.73 -1.08
C HIS A 208 -4.51 -2.02 -1.05
N VAL A 209 -4.68 -0.78 -1.56
CA VAL A 209 -3.63 0.13 -2.01
C VAL A 209 -2.92 0.73 -0.79
N ARG A 210 -1.63 0.93 -0.90
CA ARG A 210 -0.82 1.62 0.11
C ARG A 210 -0.24 2.89 -0.50
N MET A 211 -0.46 4.03 0.17
CA MET A 211 0.03 5.33 -0.29
C MET A 211 0.70 6.08 0.83
N TRP A 212 1.90 6.58 0.58
CA TRP A 212 2.65 7.40 1.53
C TRP A 212 2.84 8.80 1.02
N LYS A 213 2.68 9.79 1.89
CA LYS A 213 3.24 11.12 1.62
C LYS A 213 4.75 10.96 1.46
N ARG A 214 5.30 11.37 0.29
CA ARG A 214 6.70 11.11 -0.06
C ARG A 214 7.68 11.58 1.02
N THR A 215 7.47 12.78 1.57
CA THR A 215 8.33 13.30 2.65
C THR A 215 8.32 12.38 3.87
N LYS A 216 7.18 11.82 4.23
CA LYS A 216 7.06 10.91 5.37
C LYS A 216 7.70 9.55 5.07
N TYR A 217 7.50 9.01 3.86
CA TYR A 217 8.15 7.78 3.42
C TYR A 217 9.69 7.87 3.52
N LEU A 218 10.25 8.99 3.05
CA LEU A 218 11.69 9.24 3.13
C LEU A 218 12.17 9.42 4.57
N GLU A 219 11.42 10.15 5.40
CA GLU A 219 11.74 10.37 6.81
C GLU A 219 11.85 9.07 7.60
N ILE A 220 10.92 8.14 7.37
CA ILE A 220 10.92 6.83 8.02
C ILE A 220 11.85 5.81 7.35
N GLY A 221 12.56 6.16 6.28
CA GLY A 221 13.55 5.33 5.59
C GLY A 221 13.03 4.41 4.49
N GLY A 222 11.70 4.46 4.16
CA GLY A 222 11.09 3.66 3.10
C GLY A 222 11.16 2.15 3.35
N HIS A 223 10.99 1.34 2.31
CA HIS A 223 11.14 -0.12 2.39
C HIS A 223 12.54 -0.51 2.85
N ASN A 224 12.63 -1.48 3.74
CA ASN A 224 13.89 -1.93 4.30
C ASN A 224 14.65 -2.82 3.28
N LYS A 225 15.80 -2.33 2.83
CA LYS A 225 16.65 -2.99 1.83
C LYS A 225 17.19 -4.35 2.26
N ASN A 226 17.15 -4.65 3.55
CA ASN A 226 17.67 -5.91 4.13
C ASN A 226 16.53 -6.92 4.40
N THR A 227 15.28 -6.58 4.06
CA THR A 227 14.12 -7.43 4.31
C THR A 227 13.59 -7.96 2.97
N PRO A 228 13.99 -9.15 2.56
CA PRO A 228 13.62 -9.70 1.25
C PRO A 228 12.15 -10.07 1.13
N VAL A 229 11.48 -10.37 2.25
CA VAL A 229 10.03 -10.66 2.35
C VAL A 229 9.49 -10.10 3.67
N ALA A 230 8.19 -9.83 3.76
CA ALA A 230 7.53 -9.15 4.89
C ALA A 230 8.08 -7.71 5.11
N ASP A 231 8.58 -7.10 4.06
CA ASP A 231 9.08 -5.72 4.02
C ASP A 231 7.96 -4.69 4.24
N ASP A 232 6.77 -5.02 3.80
CA ASP A 232 5.54 -4.26 4.00
C ASP A 232 5.12 -4.16 5.48
N LEU A 233 5.09 -5.27 6.21
CA LEU A 233 4.76 -5.27 7.65
C LEU A 233 5.71 -4.35 8.42
N GLU A 234 7.00 -4.45 8.16
CA GLU A 234 8.03 -3.65 8.83
C GLU A 234 7.84 -2.15 8.54
N LEU A 235 7.57 -1.80 7.29
CA LEU A 235 7.30 -0.42 6.89
C LEU A 235 6.00 0.11 7.49
N ILE A 236 4.93 -0.69 7.53
CA ILE A 236 3.64 -0.31 8.11
C ILE A 236 3.77 -0.04 9.61
N ILE A 237 4.53 -0.84 10.34
CA ILE A 237 4.81 -0.58 11.77
C ILE A 237 5.54 0.76 11.93
N ARG A 238 6.60 1.02 11.16
CA ARG A 238 7.29 2.32 11.21
C ARG A 238 6.38 3.48 10.81
N THR A 239 5.49 3.25 9.86
CA THR A 239 4.47 4.22 9.47
C THR A 239 3.52 4.54 10.63
N PHE A 240 2.98 3.50 11.30
CA PHE A 240 2.13 3.66 12.47
C PHE A 240 2.80 4.47 13.59
N LEU A 241 4.07 4.20 13.85
CA LEU A 241 4.83 4.90 14.89
C LEU A 241 5.07 6.39 14.58
N ASN A 242 5.01 6.80 13.31
CA ASN A 242 5.52 8.10 12.88
C ASN A 242 4.49 9.01 12.20
N THR A 243 3.30 8.54 11.84
CA THR A 243 2.32 9.40 11.14
C THR A 243 0.88 8.98 11.37
N LYS A 244 -0.05 9.89 11.09
CA LYS A 244 -1.48 9.62 11.04
C LYS A 244 -1.81 8.83 9.76
N ILE A 245 -2.84 7.99 9.84
CA ILE A 245 -3.23 7.02 8.82
C ILE A 245 -4.67 7.30 8.40
N ILE A 246 -4.93 7.29 7.09
CA ILE A 246 -6.27 7.36 6.51
C ILE A 246 -6.66 5.97 6.03
N HIS A 247 -7.81 5.47 6.46
CA HIS A 247 -8.44 4.29 5.86
C HIS A 247 -9.60 4.75 4.96
N VAL A 248 -9.43 4.62 3.65
CA VAL A 248 -10.49 4.85 2.68
C VAL A 248 -11.32 3.57 2.55
N LYS A 249 -12.54 3.58 3.09
CA LYS A 249 -13.44 2.42 3.10
C LYS A 249 -14.15 2.22 1.77
N LYS A 250 -13.36 2.07 0.75
CA LYS A 250 -13.78 1.75 -0.62
C LYS A 250 -12.74 0.82 -1.23
N VAL A 251 -13.17 0.00 -2.16
CA VAL A 251 -12.26 -0.79 -2.98
C VAL A 251 -11.57 0.14 -3.97
N LEU A 252 -10.28 0.36 -3.79
CA LEU A 252 -9.44 1.13 -4.70
C LEU A 252 -8.42 0.27 -5.45
N TYR A 253 -8.36 -1.01 -5.12
CA TYR A 253 -7.38 -1.96 -5.64
C TYR A 253 -8.00 -3.32 -5.90
N ILE A 254 -7.60 -3.97 -6.98
CA ILE A 254 -7.98 -5.34 -7.32
C ILE A 254 -6.70 -6.15 -7.44
N GLN A 255 -6.52 -7.10 -6.53
CA GLN A 255 -5.38 -8.01 -6.50
C GLN A 255 -5.67 -9.25 -7.34
N TYR A 256 -4.74 -9.60 -8.23
CA TYR A 256 -4.84 -10.82 -9.04
C TYR A 256 -4.00 -11.94 -8.45
N ASN A 257 -4.66 -13.00 -8.03
CA ASN A 257 -4.01 -14.16 -7.47
C ASN A 257 -3.54 -15.11 -8.57
N ASN A 258 -2.24 -15.23 -8.72
CA ASN A 258 -1.55 -16.15 -9.62
C ASN A 258 -1.27 -17.48 -8.92
N LYS A 259 -1.01 -18.53 -9.71
CA LYS A 259 -0.36 -19.72 -9.19
C LYS A 259 1.12 -19.38 -8.93
N ASN A 260 1.65 -19.74 -7.77
CA ASN A 260 3.02 -19.44 -7.32
C ASN A 260 3.23 -17.99 -6.83
N THR A 261 2.35 -17.49 -6.00
CA THR A 261 2.55 -16.20 -5.34
C THR A 261 3.80 -16.20 -4.44
N THR A 262 4.32 -15.02 -4.12
CA THR A 262 5.40 -14.87 -3.14
C THR A 262 5.03 -15.49 -1.79
N VAL A 263 3.76 -15.36 -1.39
CA VAL A 263 3.25 -15.94 -0.13
C VAL A 263 3.28 -17.45 -0.18
N ASP A 264 2.82 -18.09 -1.27
CA ASP A 264 2.81 -19.55 -1.39
C ASP A 264 4.22 -20.15 -1.29
N ASN A 265 5.19 -19.47 -1.89
CA ASN A 265 6.58 -19.96 -1.95
C ASN A 265 7.38 -19.66 -0.66
N ASN A 266 6.99 -18.65 0.12
CA ASN A 266 7.77 -18.13 1.24
C ASN A 266 7.01 -18.09 2.58
N ALA A 267 5.82 -18.70 2.69
CA ALA A 267 4.94 -18.59 3.86
C ALA A 267 5.65 -18.84 5.20
N ILE A 268 6.54 -19.85 5.28
CA ILE A 268 7.28 -20.17 6.51
C ILE A 268 8.26 -19.03 6.88
N ASP A 269 9.00 -18.50 5.90
CA ASP A 269 9.97 -17.43 6.15
C ASP A 269 9.25 -16.10 6.44
N ILE A 270 8.17 -15.80 5.74
CA ILE A 270 7.30 -14.64 5.99
C ILE A 270 6.80 -14.66 7.44
N ASN A 271 6.20 -15.76 7.88
CA ASN A 271 5.69 -15.90 9.24
C ASN A 271 6.79 -15.77 10.32
N ARG A 272 7.96 -16.39 10.06
CA ARG A 272 9.10 -16.28 10.97
C ARG A 272 9.60 -14.84 11.08
N ARG A 273 9.74 -14.14 9.95
CA ARG A 273 10.19 -12.74 9.91
C ARG A 273 9.17 -11.81 10.55
N ALA A 274 7.89 -12.01 10.28
CA ALA A 274 6.82 -11.23 10.88
C ALA A 274 6.86 -11.28 12.42
N ARG A 275 7.12 -12.46 13.00
CA ARG A 275 7.31 -12.59 14.47
C ARG A 275 8.51 -11.79 14.94
N LEU A 276 9.68 -11.93 14.30
CA LEU A 276 10.89 -11.20 14.68
C LEU A 276 10.72 -9.68 14.55
N ILE A 277 10.05 -9.22 13.51
CA ILE A 277 9.75 -7.80 13.31
C ILE A 277 8.87 -7.28 14.47
N ARG A 278 7.82 -8.00 14.84
CA ARG A 278 6.95 -7.62 15.95
C ARG A 278 7.69 -7.59 17.27
N ASP A 279 8.45 -8.62 17.58
CA ASP A 279 9.23 -8.70 18.83
C ASP A 279 10.20 -7.51 18.92
N TYR A 280 10.81 -7.12 17.80
CA TYR A 280 11.71 -5.97 17.72
C TYR A 280 11.00 -4.64 18.01
N TYR A 281 9.80 -4.45 17.45
CA TYR A 281 9.04 -3.21 17.61
C TYR A 281 8.09 -3.19 18.80
N ASP A 282 7.93 -4.28 19.53
CA ASP A 282 6.93 -4.41 20.61
C ASP A 282 7.02 -3.29 21.64
N LYS A 283 8.22 -3.00 22.12
CA LYS A 283 8.46 -1.92 23.08
C LYS A 283 8.09 -0.54 22.53
N GLN A 284 8.45 -0.28 21.27
CA GLN A 284 8.18 1.02 20.64
C GLN A 284 6.67 1.21 20.41
N ILE A 285 5.96 0.16 20.01
CA ILE A 285 4.50 0.18 19.89
C ILE A 285 3.87 0.45 21.25
N HIS A 286 4.36 -0.20 22.31
CA HIS A 286 3.87 0.03 23.68
C HIS A 286 4.07 1.48 24.13
N GLU A 287 5.27 2.02 23.98
CA GLU A 287 5.59 3.40 24.31
C GLU A 287 4.68 4.38 23.52
N LYS A 288 4.43 4.09 22.24
CA LYS A 288 3.54 4.90 21.39
C LYS A 288 2.09 4.85 21.88
N ILE A 289 1.58 3.71 22.30
CA ILE A 289 0.24 3.56 22.88
C ILE A 289 0.10 4.43 24.15
N ILE A 290 1.11 4.43 25.00
CA ILE A 290 1.12 5.25 26.22
C ILE A 290 1.13 6.76 25.86
N GLU A 291 1.96 7.16 24.89
CA GLU A 291 2.04 8.54 24.41
C GLU A 291 0.70 9.03 23.85
N MET A 292 0.01 8.22 23.07
CA MET A 292 -1.26 8.56 22.44
C MET A 292 -2.41 8.76 23.44
N GLY A 293 -2.41 8.03 24.54
CA GLY A 293 -3.50 8.07 25.53
C GLY A 293 -4.82 7.55 24.98
N LYS A 294 -5.89 7.67 25.80
CA LYS A 294 -7.20 7.06 25.50
C LYS A 294 -7.93 7.66 24.29
N ASN A 295 -7.69 8.91 23.98
CA ASN A 295 -8.46 9.63 22.96
C ASN A 295 -7.92 9.49 21.53
N ASP A 296 -6.72 8.94 21.37
CA ASP A 296 -6.03 8.82 20.08
C ASP A 296 -6.07 7.39 19.49
N TRP A 297 -6.89 6.53 20.02
CA TRP A 297 -7.02 5.14 19.55
C TRP A 297 -7.60 5.05 18.15
N ASN A 298 -8.39 6.04 17.72
CA ASN A 298 -8.92 6.13 16.37
C ASN A 298 -7.98 6.99 15.51
N TRP A 299 -7.09 6.35 14.78
CA TRP A 299 -6.25 7.02 13.78
C TRP A 299 -7.06 7.49 12.57
N VAL A 300 -8.26 6.99 12.43
CA VAL A 300 -9.21 7.34 11.38
C VAL A 300 -10.39 8.04 12.01
N GLU A 301 -10.61 9.29 11.62
CA GLU A 301 -11.73 10.11 12.09
C GLU A 301 -13.08 9.78 11.40
N ASP A 302 -13.18 8.62 10.74
CA ASP A 302 -14.43 8.21 10.12
C ASP A 302 -15.33 7.52 11.15
N GLU A 303 -16.39 8.23 11.57
CA GLU A 303 -17.38 7.76 12.54
C GLU A 303 -18.01 6.41 12.20
N ASN A 304 -18.05 6.05 10.91
CA ASN A 304 -18.54 4.75 10.46
C ASN A 304 -17.56 3.60 10.71
N CYS A 305 -16.28 3.91 10.92
CA CYS A 305 -15.22 2.94 11.16
C CYS A 305 -15.26 2.33 12.53
N SER A 306 -15.38 3.15 13.55
CA SER A 306 -15.32 2.74 14.96
C SER A 306 -16.40 1.71 15.31
N GLN A 307 -17.60 1.79 14.71
CA GLN A 307 -18.70 0.87 15.04
C GLN A 307 -18.47 -0.56 14.53
N LYS A 308 -17.86 -0.75 13.36
CA LYS A 308 -17.59 -2.11 12.83
C LYS A 308 -16.50 -2.81 13.60
N PHE A 309 -15.46 -2.08 13.99
CA PHE A 309 -14.35 -2.62 14.77
C PHE A 309 -14.72 -2.84 16.24
N GLN A 310 -15.54 -1.97 16.85
CA GLN A 310 -16.09 -2.14 18.19
C GLN A 310 -16.93 -3.43 18.33
N ASN A 311 -17.45 -3.93 17.22
CA ASN A 311 -18.15 -5.22 17.18
C ASN A 311 -17.20 -6.42 17.03
N HIS A 312 -15.87 -6.21 16.96
CA HIS A 312 -14.91 -7.28 16.83
C HIS A 312 -14.86 -8.14 18.10
N ILE A 313 -14.68 -9.46 17.93
CA ILE A 313 -14.77 -10.43 19.04
C ILE A 313 -13.77 -10.17 20.16
N LEU A 314 -12.57 -9.62 19.88
CA LEU A 314 -11.61 -9.25 20.91
C LEU A 314 -12.16 -8.18 21.85
N ILE A 315 -12.74 -7.12 21.30
CA ILE A 315 -13.35 -6.04 22.08
C ILE A 315 -14.57 -6.55 22.86
N ARG A 316 -15.32 -7.52 22.30
CA ARG A 316 -16.44 -8.15 23.03
C ARG A 316 -16.02 -9.01 24.22
N LYS A 317 -14.78 -9.49 24.26
CA LYS A 317 -14.27 -10.28 25.39
C LYS A 317 -13.75 -9.43 26.55
N PHE A 318 -13.48 -8.16 26.31
CA PHE A 318 -12.90 -7.27 27.29
C PHE A 318 -13.87 -6.14 27.61
N HIS A 319 -14.07 -5.87 28.88
CA HIS A 319 -15.00 -4.84 29.37
C HIS A 319 -14.32 -3.48 29.54
N SER A 320 -12.99 -3.44 29.46
CA SER A 320 -12.21 -2.23 29.59
C SER A 320 -10.94 -2.27 28.73
N GLU A 321 -10.44 -1.10 28.41
CA GLU A 321 -9.17 -0.88 27.74
C GLU A 321 -7.98 -1.45 28.55
N GLU A 322 -8.05 -1.34 29.87
CA GLU A 322 -7.06 -1.89 30.79
C GLU A 322 -6.99 -3.43 30.71
N GLU A 323 -8.12 -4.11 30.55
CA GLU A 323 -8.17 -5.56 30.34
C GLU A 323 -7.53 -5.94 28.99
N ILE A 324 -7.76 -5.16 27.93
CA ILE A 324 -7.14 -5.37 26.63
C ILE A 324 -5.62 -5.22 26.73
N LEU A 325 -5.15 -4.13 27.32
CA LEU A 325 -3.72 -3.88 27.51
C LEU A 325 -3.07 -4.97 28.38
N ASN A 326 -3.73 -5.38 29.47
CA ASN A 326 -3.25 -6.46 30.31
C ASN A 326 -3.20 -7.81 29.61
N TYR A 327 -4.10 -8.07 28.66
CA TYR A 327 -4.07 -9.28 27.84
C TYR A 327 -2.93 -9.26 26.84
N ILE A 328 -2.66 -8.09 26.23
CA ILE A 328 -1.61 -7.90 25.24
C ILE A 328 -0.22 -8.03 25.87
N TYR A 329 -0.05 -7.57 27.11
CA TYR A 329 1.25 -7.45 27.79
C TYR A 329 1.54 -8.54 28.85
N LYS A 330 0.68 -9.54 28.96
CA LYS A 330 0.96 -10.77 29.72
C LYS A 330 1.54 -11.85 28.84
#